data_090423804cac134fd6c5f87d7bc2d8a4
#
_entry.id   090423804cac134fd6c5f87d7bc2d8a4
#
_cell.length_a   1.000
_cell.length_b   1.000
_cell.length_c   1.000
_cell.angle_alpha   90.00
_cell.angle_beta   90.00
_cell.angle_gamma   90.00
#
_symmetry.space_group_name_H-M   'P 1'
#
loop_
_entity.id
_entity.type
_entity.pdbx_description
1 polymer ?
#
loop_
_entity_poly.entity_id
_entity_poly.type
_entity_poly.pdbx_seq_one_letter_code
_entity_poly.pdbx_strand_id
1 'polypeptide(L)'
;MAEALTVAAIAIKAFFSAYLLFAAAHKLVDQARFEQTLEDYQLLPPWALAPAAKLLPYIEVLIVLLIVWPATAATGLLLCTGLMTVYLLAMMSTLLRHIQLQDCGCGGIGAQATVGRWHLMRNAAFVLLSVVGATLSGFTQSISLAGVITGALVGGIFTLLCLSLEGLHSNDRILQGILSHE
;
A
#
# COMPACT_ATOMS: atom_id res chain seq x y z
N MET A 1 23.69 -16.91 5.42
CA MET A 1 23.37 -15.47 5.19
C MET A 1 22.65 -15.25 3.86
N ALA A 2 23.13 -15.76 2.72
CA ALA A 2 22.50 -15.58 1.42
C ALA A 2 21.04 -16.11 1.35
N GLU A 3 20.78 -17.28 1.94
CA GLU A 3 19.44 -17.88 1.97
C GLU A 3 18.45 -17.00 2.75
N ALA A 4 18.85 -16.46 3.90
CA ALA A 4 18.01 -15.55 4.69
C ALA A 4 17.65 -14.26 3.92
N LEU A 5 18.60 -13.70 3.15
CA LEU A 5 18.36 -12.51 2.32
C LEU A 5 17.37 -12.84 1.18
N THR A 6 17.48 -14.05 0.60
CA THR A 6 16.55 -14.48 -0.46
C THR A 6 15.14 -14.71 0.10
N VAL A 7 15.00 -15.31 1.29
CA VAL A 7 13.70 -15.46 1.97
C VAL A 7 13.09 -14.08 2.28
N ALA A 8 13.89 -13.15 2.78
CA ALA A 8 13.44 -11.78 3.03
C ALA A 8 12.97 -11.07 1.76
N ALA A 9 13.71 -11.22 0.64
CA ALA A 9 13.29 -10.66 -0.65
C ALA A 9 11.94 -11.24 -1.12
N ILE A 10 11.72 -12.55 -0.96
CA ILE A 10 10.46 -13.20 -1.31
C ILE A 10 9.33 -12.72 -0.39
N ALA A 11 9.59 -12.58 0.90
CA ALA A 11 8.60 -12.07 1.85
C ALA A 11 8.15 -10.63 1.50
N ILE A 12 9.09 -9.76 1.13
CA ILE A 12 8.80 -8.38 0.68
C ILE A 12 7.97 -8.39 -0.61
N LYS A 13 8.34 -9.22 -1.60
CA LYS A 13 7.58 -9.36 -2.85
C LYS A 13 6.15 -9.84 -2.59
N ALA A 14 5.98 -10.87 -1.75
CA ALA A 14 4.68 -11.42 -1.39
C ALA A 14 3.83 -10.38 -0.65
N PHE A 15 4.43 -9.65 0.28
CA PHE A 15 3.77 -8.57 1.01
C PHE A 15 3.23 -7.50 0.05
N PHE A 16 4.07 -6.90 -0.81
CA PHE A 16 3.62 -5.84 -1.72
C PHE A 16 2.63 -6.35 -2.75
N SER A 17 2.81 -7.59 -3.25
CA SER A 17 1.85 -8.17 -4.18
C SER A 17 0.47 -8.33 -3.55
N ALA A 18 0.38 -8.88 -2.34
CA ALA A 18 -0.87 -9.05 -1.64
C ALA A 18 -1.50 -7.70 -1.25
N TYR A 19 -0.70 -6.76 -0.74
CA TYR A 19 -1.17 -5.44 -0.33
C TYR A 19 -1.71 -4.61 -1.50
N LEU A 20 -0.97 -4.55 -2.63
CA LEU A 20 -1.41 -3.82 -3.82
C LEU A 20 -2.64 -4.47 -4.48
N LEU A 21 -2.71 -5.81 -4.53
CA LEU A 21 -3.91 -6.50 -5.04
C LEU A 21 -5.13 -6.18 -4.18
N PHE A 22 -4.99 -6.18 -2.87
CA PHE A 22 -6.07 -5.81 -1.97
C PHE A 22 -6.51 -4.35 -2.21
N ALA A 23 -5.55 -3.42 -2.30
CA ALA A 23 -5.81 -2.01 -2.57
C ALA A 23 -6.49 -1.79 -3.93
N ALA A 24 -6.00 -2.45 -4.99
CA ALA A 24 -6.60 -2.40 -6.32
C ALA A 24 -8.02 -2.98 -6.34
N ALA A 25 -8.24 -4.14 -5.70
CA ALA A 25 -9.56 -4.77 -5.63
C ALA A 25 -10.58 -3.85 -4.95
N HIS A 26 -10.21 -3.24 -3.82
CA HIS A 26 -11.08 -2.30 -3.10
C HIS A 26 -11.47 -1.10 -3.97
N LYS A 27 -10.51 -0.51 -4.70
CA LYS A 27 -10.76 0.61 -5.62
C LYS A 27 -11.63 0.22 -6.82
N LEU A 28 -11.49 -1.01 -7.32
CA LEU A 28 -12.30 -1.51 -8.42
C LEU A 28 -13.74 -1.81 -8.00
N VAL A 29 -13.95 -2.26 -6.76
CA VAL A 29 -15.29 -2.56 -6.23
C VAL A 29 -16.09 -1.28 -5.97
N ASP A 30 -15.44 -0.22 -5.47
CA ASP A 30 -16.09 1.05 -5.15
C ASP A 30 -15.36 2.22 -5.80
N GLN A 31 -15.43 2.29 -7.14
CA GLN A 31 -14.80 3.34 -7.92
C GLN A 31 -15.33 4.74 -7.60
N ALA A 32 -16.64 4.86 -7.32
CA ALA A 32 -17.25 6.15 -7.03
C ALA A 32 -16.69 6.74 -5.73
N ARG A 33 -16.53 5.92 -4.70
CA ARG A 33 -15.92 6.32 -3.44
C ARG A 33 -14.44 6.67 -3.62
N PHE A 34 -13.71 5.93 -4.44
CA PHE A 34 -12.31 6.23 -4.71
C PHE A 34 -12.14 7.53 -5.48
N GLU A 35 -13.04 7.85 -6.43
CA GLU A 35 -13.07 9.14 -7.14
C GLU A 35 -13.34 10.29 -6.16
N GLN A 36 -14.28 10.16 -5.23
CA GLN A 36 -14.49 11.13 -4.14
C GLN A 36 -13.24 11.32 -3.29
N THR A 37 -12.57 10.23 -2.92
CA THR A 37 -11.31 10.32 -2.18
C THR A 37 -10.27 11.13 -2.95
N LEU A 38 -10.12 10.93 -4.26
CA LEU A 38 -9.20 11.73 -5.09
C LEU A 38 -9.60 13.20 -5.16
N GLU A 39 -10.90 13.51 -5.19
CA GLU A 39 -11.43 14.87 -5.14
C GLU A 39 -11.10 15.54 -3.80
N ASP A 40 -11.28 14.84 -2.69
CA ASP A 40 -10.98 15.34 -1.33
C ASP A 40 -9.49 15.69 -1.16
N TYR A 41 -8.58 15.03 -1.87
CA TYR A 41 -7.16 15.41 -1.90
C TYR A 41 -6.92 16.78 -2.52
N GLN A 42 -7.81 17.28 -3.38
CA GLN A 42 -7.69 18.56 -4.10
C GLN A 42 -6.34 18.74 -4.82
N LEU A 43 -5.81 17.66 -5.38
CA LEU A 43 -4.54 17.66 -6.10
C LEU A 43 -4.73 17.58 -7.61
N LEU A 44 -5.88 17.07 -8.05
CA LEU A 44 -6.19 16.85 -9.47
C LEU A 44 -7.29 17.82 -9.94
N PRO A 45 -7.20 18.30 -11.17
CA PRO A 45 -8.30 19.05 -11.77
C PRO A 45 -9.50 18.12 -12.03
N PRO A 46 -10.75 18.65 -12.07
CA PRO A 46 -11.97 17.83 -12.19
C PRO A 46 -11.98 16.87 -13.37
N TRP A 47 -11.42 17.28 -14.51
CA TRP A 47 -11.34 16.44 -15.71
C TRP A 47 -10.41 15.23 -15.57
N ALA A 48 -9.48 15.25 -14.62
CA ALA A 48 -8.50 14.17 -14.39
C ALA A 48 -8.96 13.18 -13.32
N LEU A 49 -10.00 13.47 -12.52
CA LEU A 49 -10.45 12.62 -11.40
C LEU A 49 -10.93 11.25 -11.88
N ALA A 50 -11.92 11.21 -12.77
CA ALA A 50 -12.47 9.96 -13.28
C ALA A 50 -11.44 9.08 -14.04
N PRO A 51 -10.60 9.61 -14.94
CA PRO A 51 -9.55 8.81 -15.55
C PRO A 51 -8.50 8.33 -14.55
N ALA A 52 -8.11 9.14 -13.56
CA ALA A 52 -7.17 8.72 -12.51
C ALA A 52 -7.76 7.61 -11.64
N ALA A 53 -9.03 7.74 -11.20
CA ALA A 53 -9.72 6.73 -10.42
C ALA A 53 -9.81 5.38 -11.14
N LYS A 54 -9.98 5.39 -12.46
CA LYS A 54 -10.01 4.17 -13.28
C LYS A 54 -8.61 3.58 -13.49
N LEU A 55 -7.62 4.42 -13.79
CA LEU A 55 -6.29 3.95 -14.21
C LEU A 55 -5.44 3.43 -13.04
N LEU A 56 -5.56 4.06 -11.87
CA LEU A 56 -4.70 3.75 -10.72
C LEU A 56 -4.75 2.27 -10.30
N PRO A 57 -5.92 1.61 -10.13
CA PRO A 57 -5.95 0.19 -9.76
C PRO A 57 -5.33 -0.71 -10.83
N TYR A 58 -5.42 -0.38 -12.11
CA TYR A 58 -4.75 -1.16 -13.16
C TYR A 58 -3.22 -0.99 -13.11
N ILE A 59 -2.73 0.20 -12.76
CA ILE A 59 -1.30 0.42 -12.53
C ILE A 59 -0.82 -0.42 -11.33
N GLU A 60 -1.60 -0.49 -10.25
CA GLU A 60 -1.29 -1.34 -9.08
C GLU A 60 -1.19 -2.82 -9.48
N VAL A 61 -2.16 -3.33 -10.25
CA VAL A 61 -2.14 -4.70 -10.76
C VAL A 61 -0.93 -4.93 -11.69
N LEU A 62 -0.62 -4.00 -12.58
CA LEU A 62 0.55 -4.11 -13.45
C LEU A 62 1.85 -4.19 -12.64
N ILE A 63 1.98 -3.37 -11.61
CA ILE A 63 3.14 -3.41 -10.70
C ILE A 63 3.24 -4.79 -10.03
N VAL A 64 2.12 -5.37 -9.59
CA VAL A 64 2.12 -6.73 -9.01
C VAL A 64 2.60 -7.77 -10.01
N LEU A 65 2.13 -7.72 -11.26
CA LEU A 65 2.59 -8.64 -12.31
C LEU A 65 4.10 -8.55 -12.53
N LEU A 66 4.65 -7.33 -12.49
CA LEU A 66 6.10 -7.11 -12.60
C LEU A 66 6.87 -7.62 -11.36
N ILE A 67 6.32 -7.49 -10.15
CA ILE A 67 6.93 -7.98 -8.91
C ILE A 67 6.97 -9.52 -8.90
N VAL A 68 5.91 -10.17 -9.35
CA VAL A 68 5.79 -11.64 -9.34
C VAL A 68 6.73 -12.27 -10.38
N TRP A 69 6.96 -11.60 -11.52
CA TRP A 69 7.82 -12.13 -12.57
C TRP A 69 9.30 -11.96 -12.19
N PRO A 70 10.09 -13.06 -12.08
CA PRO A 70 11.46 -13.00 -11.56
C PRO A 70 12.38 -12.01 -12.28
N ALA A 71 12.29 -11.93 -13.62
CA ALA A 71 13.13 -11.07 -14.43
C ALA A 71 12.85 -9.58 -14.25
N THR A 72 11.64 -9.20 -13.85
CA THR A 72 11.19 -7.81 -13.70
C THR A 72 10.94 -7.40 -12.26
N ALA A 73 11.17 -8.31 -11.30
CA ALA A 73 10.82 -8.09 -9.89
C ALA A 73 11.46 -6.82 -9.29
N ALA A 74 12.73 -6.56 -9.59
CA ALA A 74 13.41 -5.33 -9.14
C ALA A 74 12.75 -4.08 -9.72
N THR A 75 12.44 -4.08 -11.02
CA THR A 75 11.72 -2.98 -11.69
C THR A 75 10.32 -2.79 -11.11
N GLY A 76 9.59 -3.89 -10.87
CA GLY A 76 8.29 -3.85 -10.22
C GLY A 76 8.32 -3.20 -8.83
N LEU A 77 9.32 -3.55 -8.01
CA LEU A 77 9.51 -2.94 -6.69
C LEU A 77 9.95 -1.47 -6.76
N LEU A 78 10.73 -1.07 -7.76
CA LEU A 78 11.06 0.35 -7.98
C LEU A 78 9.82 1.15 -8.39
N LEU A 79 8.98 0.61 -9.26
CA LEU A 79 7.69 1.25 -9.61
C LEU A 79 6.75 1.31 -8.39
N CYS A 80 6.72 0.26 -7.57
CA CYS A 80 6.02 0.26 -6.28
C CYS A 80 6.53 1.38 -5.37
N THR A 81 7.85 1.56 -5.27
CA THR A 81 8.47 2.67 -4.52
C THR A 81 7.99 4.03 -5.04
N GLY A 82 7.97 4.21 -6.36
CA GLY A 82 7.46 5.44 -6.98
C GLY A 82 5.99 5.68 -6.62
N LEU A 83 5.14 4.66 -6.75
CA LEU A 83 3.72 4.75 -6.42
C LEU A 83 3.50 5.08 -4.93
N MET A 84 4.19 4.38 -4.02
CA MET A 84 4.11 4.63 -2.57
C MET A 84 4.61 6.04 -2.21
N THR A 85 5.63 6.53 -2.93
CA THR A 85 6.13 7.91 -2.75
C THR A 85 5.08 8.93 -3.20
N VAL A 86 4.38 8.70 -4.30
CA VAL A 86 3.28 9.58 -4.74
C VAL A 86 2.17 9.62 -3.69
N TYR A 87 1.77 8.47 -3.15
CA TYR A 87 0.78 8.40 -2.08
C TYR A 87 1.25 9.13 -0.81
N LEU A 88 2.52 8.94 -0.43
CA LEU A 88 3.12 9.62 0.71
C LEU A 88 3.10 11.15 0.54
N LEU A 89 3.48 11.65 -0.63
CA LEU A 89 3.47 13.08 -0.94
C LEU A 89 2.06 13.65 -0.97
N ALA A 90 1.09 12.90 -1.51
CA ALA A 90 -0.31 13.29 -1.51
C ALA A 90 -0.83 13.44 -0.07
N MET A 91 -0.61 12.44 0.80
CA MET A 91 -0.99 12.51 2.21
C MET A 91 -0.27 13.64 2.95
N MET A 92 1.02 13.86 2.68
CA MET A 92 1.79 14.94 3.30
C MET A 92 1.22 16.30 2.90
N SER A 93 0.84 16.49 1.63
CA SER A 93 0.27 17.76 1.15
C SER A 93 -1.04 18.11 1.85
N THR A 94 -1.91 17.12 2.11
CA THR A 94 -3.17 17.34 2.82
C THR A 94 -2.97 17.68 4.30
N LEU A 95 -2.00 17.01 4.95
CA LEU A 95 -1.63 17.37 6.33
C LEU A 95 -1.09 18.81 6.43
N LEU A 96 -0.21 19.21 5.51
CA LEU A 96 0.34 20.59 5.49
C LEU A 96 -0.72 21.66 5.18
N ARG A 97 -1.75 21.30 4.40
CA ARG A 97 -2.89 22.16 4.06
C ARG A 97 -4.01 22.11 5.08
N HIS A 98 -3.87 21.32 6.16
CA HIS A 98 -4.89 21.08 7.20
C HIS A 98 -6.23 20.56 6.65
N ILE A 99 -6.20 19.82 5.54
CA ILE A 99 -7.37 19.16 4.95
C ILE A 99 -7.61 17.87 5.73
N GLN A 100 -8.79 17.72 6.31
CA GLN A 100 -9.19 16.49 7.00
C GLN A 100 -9.77 15.49 5.98
N LEU A 101 -8.96 14.50 5.59
CA LEU A 101 -9.41 13.39 4.75
C LEU A 101 -10.01 12.29 5.62
N GLN A 102 -11.16 11.79 5.20
CA GLN A 102 -11.83 10.67 5.87
C GLN A 102 -11.33 9.29 5.40
N ASP A 103 -10.61 9.23 4.27
CA ASP A 103 -10.05 7.99 3.71
C ASP A 103 -8.70 8.30 3.03
N CYS A 104 -7.71 7.41 3.20
CA CYS A 104 -6.42 7.56 2.53
C CYS A 104 -6.44 7.04 1.08
N GLY A 105 -7.49 6.36 0.63
CA GLY A 105 -7.56 5.72 -0.68
C GLY A 105 -6.65 4.50 -0.83
N CYS A 106 -6.00 4.06 0.24
CA CYS A 106 -5.06 2.93 0.22
C CYS A 106 -5.73 1.57 0.52
N GLY A 107 -7.07 1.51 0.60
CA GLY A 107 -7.81 0.26 0.75
C GLY A 107 -7.95 -0.25 2.19
N GLY A 108 -7.98 0.63 3.19
CA GLY A 108 -8.20 0.22 4.59
C GLY A 108 -9.59 -0.37 4.83
N ILE A 109 -9.63 -1.43 5.65
CA ILE A 109 -10.87 -2.02 6.17
C ILE A 109 -11.39 -1.11 7.29
N GLY A 110 -12.03 -0.03 6.96
CA GLY A 110 -12.59 0.86 7.95
C GLY A 110 -12.95 2.20 7.33
N ALA A 111 -14.22 2.40 7.08
CA ALA A 111 -14.72 3.68 6.66
C ALA A 111 -14.48 4.72 7.76
N GLN A 112 -13.93 5.89 7.38
CA GLN A 112 -13.97 7.12 8.16
C GLN A 112 -12.90 7.35 9.24
N ALA A 113 -11.73 6.73 9.16
CA ALA A 113 -10.61 7.21 9.98
C ALA A 113 -9.89 8.36 9.27
N THR A 114 -9.90 9.54 9.87
CA THR A 114 -9.15 10.71 9.36
C THR A 114 -7.67 10.36 9.14
N VAL A 115 -7.15 10.70 7.96
CA VAL A 115 -5.74 10.51 7.62
C VAL A 115 -4.86 11.26 8.63
N GLY A 116 -4.09 10.53 9.40
CA GLY A 116 -3.24 11.07 10.46
C GLY A 116 -1.77 10.70 10.27
N ARG A 117 -0.93 11.14 11.23
CA ARG A 117 0.52 10.84 11.26
C ARG A 117 0.85 9.35 11.14
N TRP A 118 -0.02 8.48 11.65
CA TRP A 118 0.15 7.03 11.55
C TRP A 118 0.22 6.55 10.08
N HIS A 119 -0.72 7.00 9.24
CA HIS A 119 -0.75 6.63 7.82
C HIS A 119 0.48 7.13 7.08
N LEU A 120 0.98 8.33 7.44
CA LEU A 120 2.20 8.88 6.88
C LEU A 120 3.43 8.04 7.25
N MET A 121 3.59 7.68 8.53
CA MET A 121 4.71 6.86 9.02
C MET A 121 4.68 5.46 8.39
N ARG A 122 3.51 4.82 8.33
CA ARG A 122 3.32 3.53 7.68
C ARG A 122 3.74 3.58 6.21
N ASN A 123 3.28 4.60 5.47
CA ASN A 123 3.58 4.71 4.05
C ASN A 123 5.06 5.03 3.80
N ALA A 124 5.69 5.83 4.66
CA ALA A 124 7.13 6.05 4.63
C ALA A 124 7.92 4.74 4.87
N ALA A 125 7.47 3.91 5.83
CA ALA A 125 8.04 2.59 6.04
C ALA A 125 7.90 1.68 4.80
N PHE A 126 6.76 1.74 4.10
CA PHE A 126 6.56 1.00 2.85
C PHE A 126 7.48 1.46 1.72
N VAL A 127 7.72 2.77 1.61
CA VAL A 127 8.73 3.31 0.66
C VAL A 127 10.11 2.72 0.96
N LEU A 128 10.55 2.74 2.22
CA LEU A 128 11.85 2.17 2.60
C LEU A 128 11.90 0.65 2.35
N LEU A 129 10.85 -0.07 2.72
CA LEU A 129 10.78 -1.52 2.55
C LEU A 129 10.80 -1.91 1.06
N SER A 130 10.15 -1.15 0.19
CA SER A 130 10.15 -1.42 -1.25
C SER A 130 11.54 -1.18 -1.89
N VAL A 131 12.27 -0.15 -1.44
CA VAL A 131 13.66 0.09 -1.84
C VAL A 131 14.55 -1.09 -1.42
N VAL A 132 14.44 -1.53 -0.16
CA VAL A 132 15.17 -2.70 0.34
C VAL A 132 14.83 -3.95 -0.49
N GLY A 133 13.55 -4.18 -0.78
CA GLY A 133 13.13 -5.28 -1.62
C GLY A 133 13.70 -5.23 -3.04
N ALA A 134 13.78 -4.05 -3.64
CA ALA A 134 14.35 -3.86 -4.97
C ALA A 134 15.87 -4.20 -4.98
N THR A 135 16.61 -3.73 -3.99
CA THR A 135 18.05 -4.05 -3.85
C THR A 135 18.29 -5.54 -3.61
N LEU A 136 17.52 -6.16 -2.72
CA LEU A 136 17.62 -7.59 -2.43
C LEU A 136 17.26 -8.46 -3.63
N SER A 137 16.32 -8.02 -4.49
CA SER A 137 15.91 -8.77 -5.67
C SER A 137 17.03 -9.00 -6.67
N GLY A 138 18.06 -8.15 -6.70
CA GLY A 138 19.26 -8.34 -7.52
C GLY A 138 20.21 -9.44 -7.01
N PHE A 139 20.08 -9.85 -5.76
CA PHE A 139 20.95 -10.85 -5.12
C PHE A 139 20.25 -12.21 -4.90
N THR A 140 19.04 -12.41 -5.45
CA THR A 140 18.31 -13.67 -5.26
C THR A 140 19.02 -14.81 -5.99
N GLN A 141 19.44 -15.82 -5.23
CA GLN A 141 20.01 -17.08 -5.72
C GLN A 141 18.90 -18.14 -5.83
N SER A 142 19.25 -19.30 -6.43
CA SER A 142 18.38 -20.46 -6.42
C SER A 142 18.02 -20.85 -4.97
N ILE A 143 16.75 -20.90 -4.66
CA ILE A 143 16.24 -21.20 -3.31
C ILE A 143 15.43 -22.50 -3.35
N SER A 144 15.42 -23.21 -2.23
CA SER A 144 14.57 -24.40 -2.05
C SER A 144 13.08 -24.03 -2.07
N LEU A 145 12.22 -24.99 -2.47
CA LEU A 145 10.78 -24.80 -2.41
C LEU A 145 10.30 -24.40 -1.00
N ALA A 146 10.91 -24.99 0.03
CA ALA A 146 10.63 -24.62 1.42
C ALA A 146 10.89 -23.14 1.70
N GLY A 147 11.99 -22.59 1.21
CA GLY A 147 12.31 -21.17 1.35
C GLY A 147 11.32 -20.26 0.63
N VAL A 148 10.84 -20.65 -0.55
CA VAL A 148 9.78 -19.89 -1.27
C VAL A 148 8.48 -19.88 -0.46
N ILE A 149 8.05 -21.04 0.05
CA ILE A 149 6.84 -21.15 0.88
C ILE A 149 6.97 -20.30 2.14
N THR A 150 8.12 -20.40 2.84
CA THR A 150 8.36 -19.63 4.06
C THR A 150 8.30 -18.11 3.79
N GLY A 151 8.96 -17.63 2.74
CA GLY A 151 8.93 -16.22 2.37
C GLY A 151 7.51 -15.75 2.00
N ALA A 152 6.76 -16.54 1.24
CA ALA A 152 5.38 -16.22 0.88
C ALA A 152 4.46 -16.17 2.12
N LEU A 153 4.58 -17.11 3.04
CA LEU A 153 3.81 -17.12 4.29
C LEU A 153 4.14 -15.92 5.17
N VAL A 154 5.41 -15.60 5.36
CA VAL A 154 5.83 -14.42 6.14
C VAL A 154 5.28 -13.14 5.54
N GLY A 155 5.39 -12.95 4.21
CA GLY A 155 4.83 -11.79 3.52
C GLY A 155 3.31 -11.70 3.64
N GLY A 156 2.60 -12.83 3.49
CA GLY A 156 1.16 -12.91 3.66
C GLY A 156 0.69 -12.58 5.07
N ILE A 157 1.35 -13.15 6.09
CA ILE A 157 1.06 -12.85 7.51
C ILE A 157 1.29 -11.37 7.79
N PHE A 158 2.39 -10.79 7.29
CA PHE A 158 2.68 -9.37 7.47
C PHE A 158 1.61 -8.49 6.82
N THR A 159 1.10 -8.87 5.64
CA THR A 159 -0.03 -8.18 4.99
C THR A 159 -1.26 -8.20 5.87
N LEU A 160 -1.64 -9.38 6.39
CA LEU A 160 -2.81 -9.51 7.27
C LEU A 160 -2.66 -8.68 8.54
N LEU A 161 -1.48 -8.68 9.14
CA LEU A 161 -1.19 -7.85 10.33
C LEU A 161 -1.34 -6.36 10.02
N CYS A 162 -0.79 -5.88 8.91
CA CYS A 162 -0.94 -4.47 8.49
C CYS A 162 -2.41 -4.09 8.30
N LEU A 163 -3.20 -4.93 7.61
CA LEU A 163 -4.62 -4.68 7.38
C LEU A 163 -5.42 -4.74 8.69
N SER A 164 -5.10 -5.67 9.59
CA SER A 164 -5.76 -5.78 10.89
C SER A 164 -5.47 -4.57 11.78
N LEU A 165 -4.22 -4.11 11.84
CA LEU A 165 -3.83 -2.91 12.59
C LEU A 165 -4.53 -1.66 12.05
N GLU A 166 -4.71 -1.56 10.74
CA GLU A 166 -5.46 -0.46 10.12
C GLU A 166 -6.93 -0.48 10.54
N GLY A 167 -7.57 -1.64 10.51
CA GLY A 167 -8.93 -1.82 10.98
C GLY A 167 -9.12 -1.48 12.46
N LEU A 168 -8.20 -1.91 13.32
CA LEU A 168 -8.23 -1.60 14.76
C LEU A 168 -8.05 -0.10 15.02
N HIS A 169 -7.10 0.54 14.34
CA HIS A 169 -6.85 1.97 14.51
C HIS A 169 -8.03 2.82 14.02
N SER A 170 -8.69 2.41 12.94
CA SER A 170 -9.91 3.04 12.45
C SER A 170 -11.05 2.93 13.46
N ASN A 171 -11.26 1.74 14.03
CA ASN A 171 -12.34 1.49 14.99
C ASN A 171 -12.15 2.25 16.31
N ASP A 172 -10.91 2.34 16.81
CA ASP A 172 -10.58 3.09 18.04
C ASP A 172 -10.91 4.58 17.90
N ARG A 173 -10.62 5.18 16.74
CA ARG A 173 -10.96 6.58 16.47
C ARG A 173 -12.47 6.84 16.40
N ILE A 174 -13.25 5.91 15.86
CA ILE A 174 -14.73 6.00 15.83
C ILE A 174 -15.26 5.99 17.26
N LEU A 175 -14.75 5.08 18.11
CA LEU A 175 -15.16 5.00 19.52
C LEU A 175 -14.81 6.27 20.29
N GLN A 176 -13.61 6.83 20.10
CA GLN A 176 -13.21 8.09 20.73
C GLN A 176 -14.10 9.25 20.27
N GLY A 177 -14.48 9.30 19.01
CA GLY A 177 -15.40 10.30 18.48
C GLY A 177 -16.78 10.24 19.13
N ILE A 178 -17.31 9.05 19.34
CA ILE A 178 -18.63 8.85 20.01
C ILE A 178 -18.57 9.31 21.48
N LEU A 179 -17.50 8.94 22.21
CA LEU A 179 -17.33 9.26 23.63
C LEU A 179 -17.04 10.75 23.88
N SER A 180 -16.55 11.48 22.89
CA SER A 180 -16.28 12.94 23.03
C SER A 180 -17.51 13.81 22.80
N HIS A 181 -18.64 13.24 22.35
CA HIS A 181 -19.92 13.94 22.13
C HIS A 181 -20.94 13.74 23.26
N GLU A 182 -20.59 12.96 24.30
CA GLU A 182 -21.35 12.89 25.57
C GLU A 182 -20.77 13.86 26.61
#